data_d172b8c3ebae7d3f9d8a845b7f862bc7
#
_entry.id   d172b8c3ebae7d3f9d8a845b7f862bc7
#
_cell.length_a   1.000
_cell.length_b   1.000
_cell.length_c   1.000
_cell.angle_alpha   90.00
_cell.angle_beta   90.00
_cell.angle_gamma   90.00
#
_symmetry.space_group_name_H-M   'P 1'
#
loop_
_entity.id
_entity.type
_entity.pdbx_description
1 polymer ?
#
loop_
_entity_poly.entity_id
_entity_poly.type
_entity_poly.pdbx_seq_one_letter_code
_entity_poly.pdbx_strand_id
1 'polypeptide(L)'
;TRRSSDLRLLGLAIRGPKSVIDSISKVEASVSVSGLSEDVVTKSELVLYDSDNNVIDQSLLANNLGTEGVSVSVQVLETKSVKVEFDTSQITAADGYSVSDIKYEPDHVNVTGRAEELKKLKKISVPASALNMSGLTSKTEKVVDITDYLPEDISLTDENAGSVVVTVGIDKDGTKSYDISMGAIKVNNLANGLSLSYESADVLEIQIRGPGDILDQYKISDNVSIDLKNYQTAGTYTVPVTVGVPDGCVLESTVSVNVILEEK
;
A
#
# COMPACT_ATOMS: atom_id res chain seq x y z
N THR A 1 -38.65 44.86 29.35
CA THR A 1 -37.44 44.21 29.85
C THR A 1 -36.83 43.38 28.73
N ARG A 2 -35.77 43.82 28.11
CA ARG A 2 -35.00 43.04 27.11
C ARG A 2 -34.31 41.93 27.88
N ARG A 3 -34.75 40.69 27.71
CA ARG A 3 -34.03 39.52 28.19
C ARG A 3 -32.84 39.28 27.22
N SER A 4 -31.62 39.37 27.72
CA SER A 4 -30.45 38.93 27.00
C SER A 4 -30.12 37.50 27.39
N SER A 5 -29.61 36.70 26.45
CA SER A 5 -29.13 35.33 26.63
C SER A 5 -27.67 35.22 26.21
N ASP A 6 -26.97 34.26 26.80
CA ASP A 6 -25.57 33.94 26.45
C ASP A 6 -25.55 32.52 25.85
N LEU A 7 -24.92 32.37 24.67
CA LEU A 7 -24.55 31.08 24.11
C LEU A 7 -23.04 30.90 24.33
N ARG A 8 -22.64 29.77 24.91
CA ARG A 8 -21.24 29.42 25.12
C ARG A 8 -20.91 28.10 24.44
N LEU A 9 -19.95 28.10 23.54
CA LEU A 9 -19.44 26.93 22.84
C LEU A 9 -17.91 26.99 22.80
N LEU A 10 -17.22 26.02 23.40
CA LEU A 10 -15.75 25.87 23.35
C LEU A 10 -14.97 27.20 23.56
N GLY A 11 -15.39 28.01 24.53
CA GLY A 11 -14.77 29.31 24.81
C GLY A 11 -15.36 30.49 24.05
N LEU A 12 -16.21 30.29 23.04
CA LEU A 12 -16.99 31.35 22.42
C LEU A 12 -18.21 31.71 23.26
N ALA A 13 -18.41 32.97 23.54
CA ALA A 13 -19.59 33.50 24.20
C ALA A 13 -20.23 34.57 23.30
N ILE A 14 -21.50 34.40 22.99
CA ILE A 14 -22.31 35.33 22.19
C ILE A 14 -23.43 35.87 23.07
N ARG A 15 -23.63 37.19 23.07
CA ARG A 15 -24.68 37.88 23.83
C ARG A 15 -25.56 38.69 22.92
N GLY A 16 -26.83 38.69 23.19
CA GLY A 16 -27.80 39.45 22.40
C GLY A 16 -29.23 39.23 22.77
N PRO A 17 -30.21 39.66 21.95
CA PRO A 17 -31.62 39.38 22.15
C PRO A 17 -31.87 37.89 22.17
N LYS A 18 -32.68 37.40 23.14
CA LYS A 18 -32.95 35.99 23.32
C LYS A 18 -33.45 35.29 22.04
N SER A 19 -34.34 35.95 21.31
CA SER A 19 -34.90 35.41 20.06
C SER A 19 -33.85 35.16 18.99
N VAL A 20 -32.79 35.99 18.91
CA VAL A 20 -31.71 35.83 17.96
C VAL A 20 -30.73 34.73 18.44
N ILE A 21 -30.42 34.73 19.74
CA ILE A 21 -29.57 33.67 20.31
C ILE A 21 -30.19 32.29 20.14
N ASP A 22 -31.50 32.17 20.41
CA ASP A 22 -32.22 30.88 20.30
C ASP A 22 -32.34 30.39 18.83
N SER A 23 -32.21 31.28 17.85
CA SER A 23 -32.21 30.90 16.41
C SER A 23 -30.87 30.39 15.89
N ILE A 24 -29.78 30.59 16.65
CA ILE A 24 -28.46 30.16 16.21
C ILE A 24 -28.38 28.62 16.22
N SER A 25 -28.20 28.02 15.05
CA SER A 25 -28.03 26.58 14.85
C SER A 25 -26.59 26.19 14.54
N LYS A 26 -25.86 27.06 13.81
CA LYS A 26 -24.49 26.78 13.36
C LYS A 26 -23.63 28.04 13.46
N VAL A 27 -22.36 27.82 13.82
CA VAL A 27 -21.33 28.86 13.84
C VAL A 27 -20.18 28.42 12.94
N GLU A 28 -19.78 29.27 12.03
CA GLU A 28 -18.76 28.96 11.03
C GLU A 28 -17.64 30.02 11.01
N ALA A 29 -16.39 29.58 10.82
CA ALA A 29 -15.27 30.42 10.46
C ALA A 29 -14.60 29.81 9.23
N SER A 30 -14.46 30.58 8.17
CA SER A 30 -13.92 30.09 6.89
C SER A 30 -12.58 30.74 6.57
N VAL A 31 -11.62 29.92 6.13
CA VAL A 31 -10.30 30.36 5.69
C VAL A 31 -10.01 29.75 4.33
N SER A 32 -9.51 30.57 3.40
CA SER A 32 -9.02 30.08 2.11
C SER A 32 -7.63 29.46 2.30
N VAL A 33 -7.48 28.20 1.92
CA VAL A 33 -6.21 27.45 1.96
C VAL A 33 -5.56 27.33 0.58
N SER A 34 -6.14 27.96 -0.45
CA SER A 34 -5.62 27.89 -1.82
C SER A 34 -4.29 28.62 -1.94
N GLY A 35 -3.29 27.91 -2.48
CA GLY A 35 -1.94 28.45 -2.74
C GLY A 35 -1.06 28.62 -1.50
N LEU A 36 -1.44 28.07 -0.35
CA LEU A 36 -0.56 28.05 0.82
C LEU A 36 0.60 27.05 0.59
N SER A 37 1.82 27.52 0.85
CA SER A 37 3.06 26.74 0.80
C SER A 37 3.77 26.69 2.15
N GLU A 38 3.28 27.42 3.15
CA GLU A 38 3.84 27.51 4.48
C GLU A 38 2.72 27.55 5.53
N ASP A 39 3.04 27.23 6.77
CA ASP A 39 2.12 27.33 7.91
C ASP A 39 1.66 28.78 8.07
N VAL A 40 0.36 28.97 8.21
CA VAL A 40 -0.24 30.29 8.34
C VAL A 40 -1.15 30.35 9.55
N VAL A 41 -1.04 31.44 10.30
CA VAL A 41 -2.03 31.83 11.32
C VAL A 41 -2.79 33.03 10.80
N THR A 42 -4.07 32.87 10.57
CA THR A 42 -4.93 33.93 10.04
C THR A 42 -6.13 34.19 10.95
N LYS A 43 -6.79 35.33 10.76
CA LYS A 43 -8.02 35.67 11.43
C LYS A 43 -9.21 35.41 10.50
N SER A 44 -10.29 34.87 11.05
CA SER A 44 -11.54 34.67 10.33
C SER A 44 -12.70 35.26 11.12
N GLU A 45 -13.60 35.91 10.40
CA GLU A 45 -14.85 36.38 11.00
C GLU A 45 -15.80 35.18 11.21
N LEU A 46 -16.61 35.31 12.27
CA LEU A 46 -17.65 34.31 12.51
C LEU A 46 -18.88 34.62 11.68
N VAL A 47 -19.41 33.62 11.04
CA VAL A 47 -20.73 33.65 10.38
C VAL A 47 -21.68 32.73 11.17
N LEU A 48 -22.82 33.26 11.55
CA LEU A 48 -23.86 32.56 12.28
C LEU A 48 -24.99 32.19 11.35
N TYR A 49 -25.51 30.96 11.49
CA TYR A 49 -26.60 30.45 10.67
C TYR A 49 -27.75 29.95 11.55
N ASP A 50 -28.98 30.09 11.05
CA ASP A 50 -30.17 29.49 11.62
C ASP A 50 -30.34 28.02 11.19
N SER A 51 -31.43 27.37 11.59
CA SER A 51 -31.75 26.00 11.25
C SER A 51 -32.00 25.77 9.74
N ASP A 52 -32.31 26.82 9.01
CA ASP A 52 -32.58 26.81 7.57
C ASP A 52 -31.34 27.19 6.73
N ASN A 53 -30.17 27.31 7.37
CA ASN A 53 -28.91 27.75 6.79
C ASN A 53 -28.93 29.22 6.28
N ASN A 54 -29.80 30.08 6.77
CA ASN A 54 -29.73 31.51 6.47
C ASN A 54 -28.73 32.19 7.43
N VAL A 55 -28.01 33.17 6.88
CA VAL A 55 -27.08 33.97 7.67
C VAL A 55 -27.85 34.88 8.62
N ILE A 56 -27.51 34.85 9.92
CA ILE A 56 -28.10 35.66 10.95
C ILE A 56 -27.42 37.03 10.98
N ASP A 57 -28.21 38.11 11.01
CA ASP A 57 -27.71 39.47 11.20
C ASP A 57 -27.10 39.60 12.60
N GLN A 58 -25.79 39.91 12.66
CA GLN A 58 -25.00 40.03 13.87
C GLN A 58 -24.97 41.43 14.44
N SER A 59 -25.66 42.40 13.84
CA SER A 59 -25.64 43.79 14.26
C SER A 59 -26.08 44.06 15.73
N LEU A 60 -26.91 43.17 16.27
CA LEU A 60 -27.39 43.20 17.65
C LEU A 60 -26.67 42.20 18.56
N LEU A 61 -25.65 41.53 18.08
CA LEU A 61 -24.90 40.51 18.80
C LEU A 61 -23.54 41.07 19.22
N ALA A 62 -23.05 40.64 20.38
CA ALA A 62 -21.69 40.85 20.82
C ALA A 62 -21.06 39.49 21.18
N ASN A 63 -19.79 39.29 20.83
CA ASN A 63 -19.04 38.11 21.19
C ASN A 63 -17.78 38.44 21.99
N ASN A 64 -17.16 37.46 22.60
CA ASN A 64 -15.93 37.63 23.39
C ASN A 64 -14.63 37.61 22.54
N LEU A 65 -14.71 37.55 21.22
CA LEU A 65 -13.55 37.50 20.31
C LEU A 65 -13.13 38.93 19.87
N GLY A 66 -13.95 39.96 20.14
CA GLY A 66 -13.73 41.31 19.69
C GLY A 66 -13.91 41.48 18.19
N THR A 67 -13.25 42.47 17.61
CA THR A 67 -13.34 42.79 16.16
C THR A 67 -12.41 41.93 15.29
N GLU A 68 -11.53 41.18 15.89
CA GLU A 68 -10.52 40.39 15.13
C GLU A 68 -10.97 38.98 14.74
N GLY A 69 -12.08 38.50 15.31
CA GLY A 69 -12.61 37.19 15.01
C GLY A 69 -11.82 36.02 15.63
N VAL A 70 -11.90 34.84 14.97
CA VAL A 70 -11.24 33.63 15.42
C VAL A 70 -9.85 33.50 14.78
N SER A 71 -8.86 33.14 15.59
CA SER A 71 -7.54 32.75 15.09
C SER A 71 -7.57 31.33 14.58
N VAL A 72 -7.28 31.13 13.29
CA VAL A 72 -7.22 29.83 12.64
C VAL A 72 -5.77 29.57 12.25
N SER A 73 -5.23 28.46 12.77
CA SER A 73 -3.90 27.97 12.39
C SER A 73 -4.04 26.88 11.33
N VAL A 74 -3.45 27.14 10.17
CA VAL A 74 -3.39 26.18 9.06
C VAL A 74 -1.97 25.66 8.98
N GLN A 75 -1.80 24.36 9.03
CA GLN A 75 -0.52 23.67 8.87
C GLN A 75 -0.42 23.09 7.47
N VAL A 76 0.71 23.31 6.79
CA VAL A 76 1.00 22.73 5.48
C VAL A 76 1.84 21.48 5.69
N LEU A 77 1.33 20.35 5.23
CA LEU A 77 2.02 19.07 5.28
C LEU A 77 2.62 18.75 3.91
N GLU A 78 3.82 18.21 3.92
CA GLU A 78 4.46 17.66 2.72
C GLU A 78 4.21 16.16 2.62
N THR A 79 4.47 15.59 1.43
CA THR A 79 4.42 14.15 1.19
C THR A 79 5.79 13.62 0.81
N LYS A 80 6.08 12.39 1.25
CA LYS A 80 7.34 11.71 0.95
C LYS A 80 7.09 10.22 0.75
N SER A 81 7.73 9.64 -0.27
CA SER A 81 7.82 8.17 -0.40
C SER A 81 8.95 7.66 0.50
N VAL A 82 8.63 6.70 1.35
CA VAL A 82 9.54 6.16 2.37
C VAL A 82 9.58 4.64 2.27
N LYS A 83 10.80 4.10 2.31
CA LYS A 83 11.02 2.65 2.29
C LYS A 83 10.54 2.01 3.59
N VAL A 84 9.90 0.85 3.48
CA VAL A 84 9.56 -0.01 4.61
C VAL A 84 10.64 -1.07 4.75
N GLU A 85 11.17 -1.28 5.97
CA GLU A 85 12.14 -2.32 6.27
C GLU A 85 11.66 -3.15 7.46
N PHE A 86 11.67 -4.46 7.29
CA PHE A 86 11.30 -5.43 8.32
C PHE A 86 12.54 -6.06 8.93
N ASP A 87 12.54 -6.22 10.25
CA ASP A 87 13.48 -7.10 10.93
C ASP A 87 13.01 -8.55 10.77
N THR A 88 13.73 -9.32 9.97
CA THR A 88 13.40 -10.71 9.62
C THR A 88 14.04 -11.76 10.53
N SER A 89 14.69 -11.35 11.61
CA SER A 89 15.47 -12.23 12.51
C SER A 89 14.66 -13.33 13.20
N GLN A 90 13.33 -13.20 13.27
CA GLN A 90 12.42 -14.22 13.83
C GLN A 90 11.72 -15.06 12.76
N ILE A 91 12.17 -14.99 11.52
CA ILE A 91 11.71 -15.88 10.45
C ILE A 91 12.67 -17.06 10.37
N THR A 92 12.16 -18.27 10.60
CA THR A 92 12.98 -19.49 10.56
C THR A 92 12.25 -20.60 9.81
N ALA A 93 13.01 -21.37 9.02
CA ALA A 93 12.52 -22.59 8.41
C ALA A 93 12.56 -23.75 9.41
N ALA A 94 11.82 -24.83 9.13
CA ALA A 94 11.90 -26.10 9.85
C ALA A 94 13.18 -26.86 9.48
N ASP A 95 13.50 -27.90 10.26
CA ASP A 95 14.61 -28.81 9.95
C ASP A 95 14.44 -29.45 8.56
N GLY A 96 15.48 -29.41 7.74
CA GLY A 96 15.48 -29.89 6.35
C GLY A 96 14.90 -28.88 5.34
N TYR A 97 14.72 -27.63 5.75
CA TYR A 97 14.27 -26.51 4.92
C TYR A 97 15.11 -25.27 5.18
N SER A 98 15.16 -24.38 4.22
CA SER A 98 15.87 -23.09 4.30
C SER A 98 15.01 -21.95 3.76
N VAL A 99 15.20 -20.74 4.29
CA VAL A 99 14.58 -19.52 3.75
C VAL A 99 15.31 -19.15 2.48
N SER A 100 14.60 -19.13 1.33
CA SER A 100 15.18 -18.82 0.02
C SER A 100 15.15 -17.34 -0.28
N ASP A 101 14.03 -16.67 -0.02
CA ASP A 101 13.90 -15.22 -0.19
C ASP A 101 12.82 -14.64 0.75
N ILE A 102 12.87 -13.34 0.93
CA ILE A 102 11.85 -12.59 1.67
C ILE A 102 11.55 -11.34 0.84
N LYS A 103 10.27 -11.22 0.43
CA LYS A 103 9.76 -10.08 -0.31
C LYS A 103 8.66 -9.39 0.49
N TYR A 104 8.50 -8.10 0.34
CA TYR A 104 7.37 -7.37 0.91
C TYR A 104 6.86 -6.31 -0.08
N GLU A 105 5.55 -6.22 -0.15
CA GLU A 105 4.86 -5.35 -1.08
C GLU A 105 3.67 -4.66 -0.41
N PRO A 106 3.57 -3.31 -0.50
CA PRO A 106 4.57 -2.42 -1.13
C PRO A 106 5.85 -2.30 -0.29
N ASP A 107 7.01 -2.11 -0.94
CA ASP A 107 8.30 -1.84 -0.27
C ASP A 107 8.50 -0.35 0.06
N HIS A 108 7.68 0.52 -0.52
CA HIS A 108 7.61 1.95 -0.23
C HIS A 108 6.17 2.38 -0.02
N VAL A 109 5.97 3.31 0.92
CA VAL A 109 4.67 3.94 1.17
C VAL A 109 4.80 5.46 1.14
N ASN A 110 3.71 6.13 0.77
CA ASN A 110 3.65 7.59 0.80
C ASN A 110 3.13 8.04 2.15
N VAL A 111 3.92 8.87 2.81
CA VAL A 111 3.60 9.47 4.11
C VAL A 111 3.47 10.97 3.99
N THR A 112 2.69 11.56 4.88
CA THR A 112 2.51 12.99 5.02
C THR A 112 2.91 13.44 6.42
N GLY A 113 3.47 14.63 6.52
CA GLY A 113 3.92 15.21 7.78
C GLY A 113 4.58 16.56 7.58
N ARG A 114 5.10 17.13 8.65
CA ARG A 114 5.89 18.38 8.59
C ARG A 114 7.21 18.13 7.87
N ALA A 115 7.66 19.10 7.08
CA ALA A 115 8.90 19.02 6.31
C ALA A 115 10.12 18.61 7.15
N GLU A 116 10.23 19.12 8.38
CA GLU A 116 11.35 18.81 9.27
C GLU A 116 11.33 17.35 9.76
N GLU A 117 10.15 16.79 10.05
CA GLU A 117 10.00 15.41 10.48
C GLU A 117 10.22 14.46 9.31
N LEU A 118 9.69 14.80 8.13
CA LEU A 118 9.92 14.01 6.91
C LEU A 118 11.40 13.96 6.49
N LYS A 119 12.17 15.05 6.74
CA LYS A 119 13.62 15.05 6.48
C LYS A 119 14.38 14.06 7.37
N LYS A 120 13.95 13.88 8.62
CA LYS A 120 14.55 12.93 9.57
C LYS A 120 14.19 11.48 9.24
N LEU A 121 12.99 11.26 8.70
CA LEU A 121 12.49 9.93 8.38
C LEU A 121 13.17 9.37 7.14
N LYS A 122 14.04 8.37 7.32
CA LYS A 122 14.74 7.68 6.23
C LYS A 122 14.04 6.40 5.80
N LYS A 123 13.45 5.70 6.75
CA LYS A 123 12.76 4.42 6.55
C LYS A 123 11.74 4.20 7.68
N ILE A 124 10.75 3.39 7.43
CA ILE A 124 9.86 2.83 8.45
C ILE A 124 10.44 1.48 8.85
N SER A 125 10.77 1.31 10.13
CA SER A 125 11.38 0.08 10.63
C SER A 125 10.34 -0.72 11.41
N VAL A 126 10.02 -1.92 10.90
CA VAL A 126 9.06 -2.84 11.51
C VAL A 126 9.83 -3.90 12.30
N PRO A 127 9.58 -4.05 13.62
CA PRO A 127 10.34 -4.96 14.46
C PRO A 127 10.05 -6.43 14.14
N ALA A 128 10.99 -7.32 14.49
CA ALA A 128 10.87 -8.77 14.30
C ALA A 128 9.61 -9.38 14.93
N SER A 129 9.10 -8.79 16.01
CA SER A 129 7.87 -9.25 16.67
C SER A 129 6.63 -9.20 15.77
N ALA A 130 6.62 -8.30 14.79
CA ALA A 130 5.54 -8.23 13.78
C ALA A 130 5.56 -9.42 12.81
N LEU A 131 6.74 -10.03 12.61
CA LEU A 131 6.99 -11.12 11.66
C LEU A 131 7.35 -12.45 12.35
N ASN A 132 6.91 -12.68 13.57
CA ASN A 132 7.18 -13.95 14.24
C ASN A 132 6.59 -15.13 13.43
N MET A 133 7.45 -15.79 12.63
CA MET A 133 7.15 -16.94 11.78
C MET A 133 8.27 -17.97 11.92
N SER A 134 7.99 -19.10 12.55
CA SER A 134 8.98 -20.13 12.82
C SER A 134 8.53 -21.51 12.33
N GLY A 135 9.51 -22.36 11.98
CA GLY A 135 9.26 -23.72 11.57
C GLY A 135 8.54 -23.83 10.21
N LEU A 136 8.83 -22.90 9.29
CA LEU A 136 8.20 -22.86 7.97
C LEU A 136 8.71 -24.01 7.08
N THR A 137 7.78 -24.66 6.36
CA THR A 137 8.06 -25.77 5.44
C THR A 137 7.63 -25.47 4.01
N SER A 138 6.97 -24.33 3.77
CA SER A 138 6.49 -23.91 2.46
C SER A 138 6.39 -22.38 2.40
N LYS A 139 6.27 -21.84 1.18
CA LYS A 139 6.02 -20.41 0.94
C LYS A 139 4.86 -19.93 1.81
N THR A 140 5.09 -18.87 2.54
CA THR A 140 4.13 -18.33 3.51
C THR A 140 4.01 -16.83 3.33
N GLU A 141 2.78 -16.34 3.39
CA GLU A 141 2.47 -14.91 3.31
C GLU A 141 1.88 -14.43 4.63
N LYS A 142 2.25 -13.21 5.01
CA LYS A 142 1.71 -12.52 6.18
C LYS A 142 1.45 -11.07 5.85
N VAL A 143 0.24 -10.61 6.15
CA VAL A 143 -0.10 -9.18 6.06
C VAL A 143 0.26 -8.52 7.39
N VAL A 144 1.01 -7.43 7.32
CA VAL A 144 1.41 -6.61 8.47
C VAL A 144 0.90 -5.20 8.27
N ASP A 145 0.20 -4.69 9.27
CA ASP A 145 -0.17 -3.27 9.33
C ASP A 145 1.04 -2.48 9.87
N ILE A 146 1.52 -1.54 9.07
CA ILE A 146 2.67 -0.70 9.41
C ILE A 146 2.30 0.61 10.09
N THR A 147 1.01 0.89 10.28
CA THR A 147 0.51 2.16 10.83
C THR A 147 1.04 2.39 12.24
N ASP A 148 1.11 1.33 13.06
CA ASP A 148 1.62 1.38 14.44
C ASP A 148 3.13 1.67 14.55
N TYR A 149 3.86 1.59 13.43
CA TYR A 149 5.32 1.80 13.36
C TYR A 149 5.69 3.15 12.74
N LEU A 150 4.71 3.98 12.43
CA LEU A 150 4.94 5.35 11.99
C LEU A 150 5.37 6.22 13.18
N PRO A 151 6.31 7.16 12.99
CA PRO A 151 6.62 8.16 14.00
C PRO A 151 5.40 9.03 14.31
N GLU A 152 5.36 9.60 15.53
CA GLU A 152 4.40 10.64 15.89
C GLU A 152 4.44 11.79 14.86
N ASP A 153 3.31 12.39 14.57
CA ASP A 153 3.14 13.49 13.58
C ASP A 153 3.38 13.10 12.11
N ILE A 154 3.52 11.81 11.80
CA ILE A 154 3.57 11.28 10.44
C ILE A 154 2.41 10.31 10.21
N SER A 155 1.70 10.49 9.11
CA SER A 155 0.57 9.64 8.72
C SER A 155 0.76 9.12 7.29
N LEU A 156 0.08 8.05 6.96
CA LEU A 156 -0.01 7.60 5.56
C LEU A 156 -0.85 8.61 4.76
N THR A 157 -0.46 8.85 3.51
CA THR A 157 -1.24 9.69 2.59
C THR A 157 -2.59 9.04 2.24
N ASP A 158 -2.62 7.71 2.17
CA ASP A 158 -3.82 6.88 2.04
C ASP A 158 -3.89 5.95 3.25
N GLU A 159 -4.91 6.10 4.07
CA GLU A 159 -5.12 5.28 5.29
C GLU A 159 -5.22 3.78 4.99
N ASN A 160 -5.62 3.41 3.76
CA ASN A 160 -5.70 2.01 3.35
C ASN A 160 -4.36 1.42 2.89
N ALA A 161 -3.33 2.24 2.71
CA ALA A 161 -2.00 1.80 2.27
C ALA A 161 -1.11 1.27 3.41
N GLY A 162 -1.66 1.09 4.62
CA GLY A 162 -0.94 0.59 5.79
C GLY A 162 -0.62 -0.91 5.77
N SER A 163 -1.27 -1.67 4.90
CA SER A 163 -1.10 -3.13 4.83
C SER A 163 0.03 -3.51 3.89
N VAL A 164 1.06 -4.16 4.43
CA VAL A 164 2.18 -4.70 3.65
C VAL A 164 2.13 -6.23 3.69
N VAL A 165 2.14 -6.85 2.52
CA VAL A 165 2.24 -8.31 2.38
C VAL A 165 3.69 -8.71 2.42
N VAL A 166 4.06 -9.56 3.37
CA VAL A 166 5.40 -10.15 3.47
C VAL A 166 5.31 -11.59 3.01
N THR A 167 6.03 -11.93 1.95
CA THR A 167 6.11 -13.27 1.36
C THR A 167 7.47 -13.86 1.71
N VAL A 168 7.46 -15.03 2.35
CA VAL A 168 8.66 -15.80 2.70
C VAL A 168 8.73 -17.03 1.82
N GLY A 169 9.75 -17.11 0.98
CA GLY A 169 10.08 -18.28 0.18
C GLY A 169 10.81 -19.32 1.05
N ILE A 170 10.41 -20.58 0.92
CA ILE A 170 11.00 -21.72 1.66
C ILE A 170 11.36 -22.81 0.66
N ASP A 171 12.62 -23.18 0.65
CA ASP A 171 13.14 -24.29 -0.13
C ASP A 171 13.44 -25.49 0.79
N LYS A 172 13.16 -26.68 0.28
CA LYS A 172 13.62 -27.90 0.91
C LYS A 172 15.14 -28.05 0.68
N ASP A 173 15.87 -28.46 1.68
CA ASP A 173 17.33 -28.62 1.57
C ASP A 173 17.74 -29.43 0.35
N GLY A 174 18.66 -28.87 -0.45
CA GLY A 174 19.05 -29.41 -1.75
C GLY A 174 18.05 -29.11 -2.87
N THR A 175 17.01 -28.32 -2.66
CA THR A 175 16.07 -27.84 -3.68
C THR A 175 16.16 -26.33 -3.80
N LYS A 176 15.96 -25.81 -5.01
CA LYS A 176 15.89 -24.35 -5.26
C LYS A 176 14.68 -24.03 -6.10
N SER A 177 13.93 -23.01 -5.68
CA SER A 177 12.78 -22.47 -6.41
C SER A 177 13.23 -21.33 -7.34
N TYR A 178 12.62 -21.29 -8.51
CA TYR A 178 12.86 -20.28 -9.53
C TYR A 178 11.54 -19.70 -10.00
N ASP A 179 11.37 -18.40 -9.89
CA ASP A 179 10.22 -17.65 -10.39
C ASP A 179 10.48 -17.18 -11.83
N ILE A 180 9.68 -17.64 -12.77
CA ILE A 180 9.78 -17.30 -14.20
C ILE A 180 8.57 -16.48 -14.61
N SER A 181 8.78 -15.27 -15.12
CA SER A 181 7.70 -14.49 -15.71
C SER A 181 7.17 -15.17 -16.98
N MET A 182 5.88 -15.14 -17.22
CA MET A 182 5.25 -15.77 -18.39
C MET A 182 5.87 -15.30 -19.71
N GLY A 183 6.27 -14.01 -19.79
CA GLY A 183 6.93 -13.43 -20.96
C GLY A 183 8.35 -13.95 -21.23
N ALA A 184 9.00 -14.61 -20.26
CA ALA A 184 10.33 -15.21 -20.42
C ALA A 184 10.25 -16.67 -20.90
N ILE A 185 9.07 -17.29 -20.95
CA ILE A 185 8.90 -18.65 -21.47
C ILE A 185 9.06 -18.62 -22.99
N LYS A 186 10.01 -19.41 -23.51
CA LYS A 186 10.23 -19.55 -24.95
C LYS A 186 9.10 -20.31 -25.60
N VAL A 187 8.47 -19.74 -26.60
CA VAL A 187 7.36 -20.36 -27.35
C VAL A 187 7.88 -20.97 -28.63
N ASN A 188 7.65 -22.27 -28.79
CA ASN A 188 8.00 -23.04 -29.99
C ASN A 188 6.75 -23.42 -30.78
N ASN A 189 6.84 -23.45 -32.11
CA ASN A 189 5.84 -23.98 -33.03
C ASN A 189 4.45 -23.31 -32.92
N LEU A 190 4.37 -22.01 -32.60
CA LEU A 190 3.12 -21.27 -32.71
C LEU A 190 2.67 -21.21 -34.17
N ALA A 191 1.43 -21.58 -34.44
CA ALA A 191 0.87 -21.60 -35.80
C ALA A 191 0.83 -20.17 -36.41
N ASN A 192 1.08 -20.10 -37.72
CA ASN A 192 0.92 -18.86 -38.46
C ASN A 192 -0.55 -18.40 -38.41
N GLY A 193 -0.78 -17.12 -38.06
CA GLY A 193 -2.13 -16.56 -37.94
C GLY A 193 -2.73 -16.66 -36.53
N LEU A 194 -2.03 -17.28 -35.57
CA LEU A 194 -2.43 -17.25 -34.18
C LEU A 194 -1.58 -16.28 -33.36
N SER A 195 -2.21 -15.67 -32.38
CA SER A 195 -1.57 -14.94 -31.28
C SER A 195 -1.69 -15.74 -29.97
N LEU A 196 -0.73 -15.55 -29.06
CA LEU A 196 -0.70 -16.22 -27.77
C LEU A 196 -0.78 -15.20 -26.65
N SER A 197 -1.62 -15.48 -25.67
CA SER A 197 -1.64 -14.84 -24.35
C SER A 197 -1.70 -15.91 -23.27
N TYR A 198 -1.34 -15.53 -22.03
CA TYR A 198 -1.46 -16.42 -20.87
C TYR A 198 -2.70 -16.03 -20.07
N GLU A 199 -3.41 -17.03 -19.54
CA GLU A 199 -4.62 -16.81 -18.76
C GLU A 199 -4.32 -16.06 -17.44
N SER A 200 -3.14 -16.28 -16.87
CA SER A 200 -2.64 -15.58 -15.70
C SER A 200 -1.39 -14.76 -16.04
N ALA A 201 -1.27 -13.57 -15.43
CA ALA A 201 -0.06 -12.76 -15.50
C ALA A 201 0.97 -13.14 -14.42
N ASP A 202 0.68 -14.16 -13.61
CA ASP A 202 1.51 -14.60 -12.50
C ASP A 202 2.83 -15.21 -12.97
N VAL A 203 3.75 -15.32 -12.04
CA VAL A 203 5.01 -16.02 -12.26
C VAL A 203 4.80 -17.53 -12.20
N LEU A 204 5.57 -18.30 -12.99
CA LEU A 204 5.64 -19.74 -12.92
C LEU A 204 6.75 -20.12 -11.93
N GLU A 205 6.41 -20.75 -10.83
CA GLU A 205 7.37 -21.31 -9.89
C GLU A 205 7.82 -22.68 -10.33
N ILE A 206 9.15 -22.88 -10.45
CA ILE A 206 9.79 -24.14 -10.85
C ILE A 206 10.77 -24.57 -9.77
N GLN A 207 10.64 -25.79 -9.25
CA GLN A 207 11.51 -26.34 -8.23
C GLN A 207 12.46 -27.40 -8.80
N ILE A 208 13.76 -27.19 -8.59
CA ILE A 208 14.82 -28.11 -9.04
C ILE A 208 15.64 -28.55 -7.82
N ARG A 209 15.83 -29.87 -7.70
CA ARG A 209 16.67 -30.48 -6.67
C ARG A 209 18.03 -30.85 -7.26
N GLY A 210 19.10 -30.57 -6.52
CA GLY A 210 20.48 -30.88 -6.92
C GLY A 210 21.53 -30.28 -6.00
N PRO A 211 22.81 -30.39 -6.34
CA PRO A 211 23.87 -29.75 -5.60
C PRO A 211 23.74 -28.22 -5.63
N GLY A 212 23.92 -27.58 -4.45
CA GLY A 212 23.70 -26.14 -4.29
C GLY A 212 24.61 -25.27 -5.18
N ASP A 213 25.87 -25.67 -5.33
CA ASP A 213 26.84 -25.00 -6.18
C ASP A 213 26.42 -24.98 -7.68
N ILE A 214 25.76 -26.03 -8.16
CA ILE A 214 25.20 -26.12 -9.52
C ILE A 214 23.95 -25.25 -9.60
N LEU A 215 23.03 -25.36 -8.65
CA LEU A 215 21.78 -24.60 -8.61
C LEU A 215 22.03 -23.08 -8.50
N ASP A 216 23.06 -22.65 -7.77
CA ASP A 216 23.42 -21.23 -7.61
C ASP A 216 23.93 -20.58 -8.89
N GLN A 217 24.56 -21.35 -9.78
CA GLN A 217 25.07 -20.88 -11.06
C GLN A 217 24.07 -21.04 -12.21
N TYR A 218 23.02 -21.82 -12.00
CA TYR A 218 22.06 -22.13 -13.06
C TYR A 218 21.10 -20.95 -13.35
N LYS A 219 21.03 -20.60 -14.65
CA LYS A 219 20.11 -19.58 -15.18
C LYS A 219 18.93 -20.27 -15.87
N ILE A 220 17.83 -20.34 -15.18
CA ILE A 220 16.65 -21.04 -15.65
C ILE A 220 15.96 -20.33 -16.82
N SER A 221 16.01 -18.99 -16.91
CA SER A 221 15.32 -18.18 -17.93
C SER A 221 15.61 -18.62 -19.37
N ASP A 222 16.79 -19.16 -19.63
CA ASP A 222 17.19 -19.58 -20.97
C ASP A 222 16.74 -21.03 -21.30
N ASN A 223 16.23 -21.75 -20.31
CA ASN A 223 16.00 -23.18 -20.34
C ASN A 223 14.52 -23.57 -20.14
N VAL A 224 13.59 -22.62 -20.27
CA VAL A 224 12.14 -22.85 -20.09
C VAL A 224 11.43 -22.60 -21.39
N SER A 225 10.65 -23.58 -21.87
CA SER A 225 9.90 -23.47 -23.12
C SER A 225 8.59 -24.23 -23.12
N ILE A 226 7.68 -23.82 -23.99
CA ILE A 226 6.47 -24.55 -24.36
C ILE A 226 6.50 -24.90 -25.84
N ASP A 227 5.89 -26.02 -26.22
CA ASP A 227 5.75 -26.45 -27.61
C ASP A 227 4.28 -26.51 -28.00
N LEU A 228 3.89 -25.65 -28.96
CA LEU A 228 2.52 -25.52 -29.45
C LEU A 228 2.24 -26.35 -30.71
N LYS A 229 3.12 -27.29 -31.10
CA LYS A 229 2.96 -28.12 -32.29
C LYS A 229 1.61 -28.83 -32.35
N ASN A 230 1.06 -29.25 -31.21
CA ASN A 230 -0.21 -29.94 -31.10
C ASN A 230 -1.42 -29.01 -30.85
N TYR A 231 -1.21 -27.70 -30.80
CA TYR A 231 -2.21 -26.68 -30.47
C TYR A 231 -2.31 -25.70 -31.64
N GLN A 232 -2.99 -26.05 -32.72
CA GLN A 232 -2.96 -25.34 -33.99
C GLN A 232 -4.24 -24.55 -34.31
N THR A 233 -5.18 -24.45 -33.34
CA THR A 233 -6.45 -23.73 -33.47
C THR A 233 -6.66 -22.78 -32.32
N ALA A 234 -7.52 -21.76 -32.52
CA ALA A 234 -7.91 -20.86 -31.45
C ALA A 234 -8.61 -21.62 -30.30
N GLY A 235 -8.34 -21.25 -29.07
CA GLY A 235 -8.89 -21.87 -27.86
C GLY A 235 -7.99 -21.72 -26.65
N THR A 236 -8.46 -22.21 -25.51
CA THR A 236 -7.68 -22.24 -24.25
C THR A 236 -7.11 -23.63 -24.03
N TYR A 237 -5.83 -23.72 -23.72
CA TYR A 237 -5.11 -24.98 -23.59
C TYR A 237 -4.20 -24.97 -22.36
N THR A 238 -4.13 -26.12 -21.67
CA THR A 238 -3.08 -26.38 -20.67
C THR A 238 -1.89 -27.04 -21.37
N VAL A 239 -0.79 -26.32 -21.45
CA VAL A 239 0.43 -26.74 -22.18
C VAL A 239 1.51 -27.11 -21.18
N PRO A 240 2.12 -28.31 -21.28
CA PRO A 240 3.24 -28.68 -20.44
C PRO A 240 4.46 -27.80 -20.75
N VAL A 241 5.18 -27.42 -19.69
CA VAL A 241 6.41 -26.64 -19.78
C VAL A 241 7.60 -27.59 -19.78
N THR A 242 8.48 -27.41 -20.74
CA THR A 242 9.76 -28.11 -20.80
C THR A 242 10.81 -27.29 -20.09
N VAL A 243 11.46 -27.88 -19.10
CA VAL A 243 12.56 -27.28 -18.33
C VAL A 243 13.83 -28.07 -18.59
N GLY A 244 14.85 -27.40 -19.11
CA GLY A 244 16.19 -27.97 -19.26
C GLY A 244 16.93 -27.92 -17.93
N VAL A 245 17.00 -29.01 -17.18
CA VAL A 245 17.72 -29.07 -15.90
C VAL A 245 19.20 -29.36 -16.09
N PRO A 246 20.12 -28.83 -15.25
CA PRO A 246 21.53 -29.18 -15.28
C PRO A 246 21.81 -30.64 -14.98
N ASP A 247 22.98 -31.13 -15.42
CA ASP A 247 23.42 -32.48 -15.09
C ASP A 247 23.53 -32.67 -13.55
N GLY A 248 23.00 -33.79 -13.09
CA GLY A 248 22.94 -34.11 -11.64
C GLY A 248 21.80 -33.43 -10.88
N CYS A 249 20.95 -32.67 -11.58
CA CYS A 249 19.73 -32.07 -11.02
C CYS A 249 18.46 -32.75 -11.51
N VAL A 250 17.39 -32.64 -10.74
CA VAL A 250 16.09 -33.24 -11.04
C VAL A 250 15.00 -32.18 -10.85
N LEU A 251 14.05 -32.13 -11.79
CA LEU A 251 12.83 -31.33 -11.65
C LEU A 251 11.91 -32.00 -10.61
N GLU A 252 11.51 -31.29 -9.55
CA GLU A 252 10.71 -31.86 -8.46
C GLU A 252 9.25 -32.15 -8.88
N SER A 253 8.70 -31.36 -9.82
CA SER A 253 7.34 -31.52 -10.32
C SER A 253 7.23 -31.11 -11.79
N THR A 254 6.34 -31.77 -12.53
CA THR A 254 5.97 -31.29 -13.86
C THR A 254 5.14 -30.02 -13.76
N VAL A 255 5.47 -29.02 -14.58
CA VAL A 255 4.79 -27.74 -14.62
C VAL A 255 4.05 -27.56 -15.95
N SER A 256 2.92 -26.85 -15.92
CA SER A 256 2.13 -26.50 -17.10
C SER A 256 1.62 -25.07 -17.00
N VAL A 257 1.31 -24.48 -18.15
CA VAL A 257 0.73 -23.15 -18.24
C VAL A 257 -0.57 -23.18 -19.03
N ASN A 258 -1.52 -22.33 -18.63
CA ASN A 258 -2.74 -22.13 -19.40
C ASN A 258 -2.49 -21.01 -20.42
N VAL A 259 -2.65 -21.33 -21.68
CA VAL A 259 -2.49 -20.42 -22.81
C VAL A 259 -3.81 -20.20 -23.53
N ILE A 260 -4.01 -19.00 -24.02
CA ILE A 260 -5.13 -18.63 -24.88
C ILE A 260 -4.55 -18.32 -26.27
N LEU A 261 -5.02 -19.06 -27.28
CA LEU A 261 -4.68 -18.85 -28.68
C LEU A 261 -5.86 -18.18 -29.38
N GLU A 262 -5.61 -17.06 -30.08
CA GLU A 262 -6.60 -16.28 -30.82
C GLU A 262 -6.16 -16.06 -32.25
N GLU A 263 -7.12 -15.99 -33.19
CA GLU A 263 -6.84 -15.61 -34.59
C GLU A 263 -6.40 -14.14 -34.64
N LYS A 264 -5.40 -13.85 -35.46
CA LYS A 264 -4.87 -12.47 -35.68
C LYS A 264 -5.74 -11.68 -36.61
#